data_ed00a3c1f8921cb31b27e8d29c3a1c1a
#
_entry.id   ed00a3c1f8921cb31b27e8d29c3a1c1a
#
_cell.length_a   1.000
_cell.length_b   1.000
_cell.length_c   1.000
_cell.angle_alpha   90.00
_cell.angle_beta   90.00
_cell.angle_gamma   90.00
#
_symmetry.space_group_name_H-M   'P 1'
#
loop_
_entity.id
_entity.type
_entity.pdbx_description
1 polymer ?
#
loop_
_entity_poly.entity_id
_entity_poly.type
_entity_poly.pdbx_seq_one_letter_code
_entity_poly.pdbx_strand_id
1 'polypeptide(L)'
;DVKAENKELVLTGESSLTKTFAPLTGKYLASTYFILPEGTESIRFAVSSGGYDAISITTAGGKLYANGTELYTLTPNMWYRLRLEANPSLESVAVKLNGRTLAAIPLGTTALPDTLTVASTSGAARFDNIEVFATPDHPDYAPIPENKANLDDYVVMVNVCSLWRDNGTHYGWGVISPFDDNKPVLGYYDEGSPEVADWEIKFMAEHGIDVQAFCWYNDNDNGPVKTPAYSYALNEGFKNAKYQDYMKYILLLELQAGKGFDMDQFKNYMIPYWFENYFLDDSYLKLDNKLVIHSYSTSLLSTEKYFGSMAAAKEALAYLNDCAKAYGFAGVILLGDTGTELVDGIAAYSWSRTGYLYQTNVDKNTENYQKGASAAHPYYMVPTVSVGFNSVAWLNERYPLMTLEDYEKTNKWVKDTY
;
A
#
# COMPACT_ATOMS: atom_id res chain seq x y z
N ASP A 1 -7.57 -9.39 -31.38
CA ASP A 1 -8.84 -8.74 -31.11
C ASP A 1 -8.66 -7.73 -29.96
N VAL A 2 -9.27 -6.56 -30.07
CA VAL A 2 -9.16 -5.49 -29.07
C VAL A 2 -10.56 -5.26 -28.49
N LYS A 3 -10.69 -5.41 -27.18
CA LYS A 3 -11.96 -5.23 -26.47
C LYS A 3 -11.77 -4.44 -25.18
N ALA A 4 -12.84 -3.78 -24.72
CA ALA A 4 -12.96 -3.29 -23.36
C ALA A 4 -13.97 -4.18 -22.63
N GLU A 5 -13.51 -4.91 -21.64
CA GLU A 5 -14.32 -5.78 -20.78
C GLU A 5 -14.10 -5.38 -19.32
N ASN A 6 -15.18 -5.18 -18.57
CA ASN A 6 -15.10 -4.74 -17.16
C ASN A 6 -14.22 -3.49 -16.95
N LYS A 7 -14.21 -2.57 -17.93
CA LYS A 7 -13.33 -1.38 -18.00
C LYS A 7 -11.86 -1.69 -18.26
N GLU A 8 -11.48 -2.90 -18.58
CA GLU A 8 -10.11 -3.30 -18.93
C GLU A 8 -9.94 -3.38 -20.47
N LEU A 9 -8.73 -3.09 -20.92
CA LEU A 9 -8.33 -3.35 -22.30
C LEU A 9 -7.87 -4.79 -22.43
N VAL A 10 -8.54 -5.60 -23.24
CA VAL A 10 -8.16 -6.99 -23.54
C VAL A 10 -7.59 -7.07 -24.94
N LEU A 11 -6.35 -7.51 -25.06
CA LEU A 11 -5.66 -7.76 -26.32
C LEU A 11 -5.49 -9.28 -26.52
N THR A 12 -6.01 -9.81 -27.63
CA THR A 12 -6.00 -11.24 -27.91
C THR A 12 -5.24 -11.54 -29.20
N GLY A 13 -4.30 -12.51 -29.13
CA GLY A 13 -3.45 -12.86 -30.27
C GLY A 13 -2.53 -11.69 -30.67
N GLU A 14 -2.20 -11.61 -31.96
CA GLU A 14 -1.42 -10.48 -32.49
C GLU A 14 -2.34 -9.27 -32.66
N SER A 15 -2.30 -8.35 -31.67
CA SER A 15 -3.12 -7.16 -31.65
C SER A 15 -2.44 -6.00 -30.94
N SER A 16 -2.79 -4.77 -31.32
CA SER A 16 -2.22 -3.57 -30.71
C SER A 16 -3.22 -2.42 -30.65
N LEU A 17 -3.01 -1.57 -29.65
CA LEU A 17 -3.65 -0.25 -29.53
C LEU A 17 -2.56 0.82 -29.49
N THR A 18 -2.64 1.80 -30.37
CA THR A 18 -1.72 2.93 -30.41
C THR A 18 -2.49 4.23 -30.23
N LYS A 19 -1.99 5.10 -29.37
CA LYS A 19 -2.53 6.44 -29.13
C LYS A 19 -1.45 7.48 -29.38
N THR A 20 -1.75 8.44 -30.25
CA THR A 20 -0.92 9.64 -30.45
C THR A 20 -1.45 10.78 -29.58
N PHE A 21 -0.54 11.63 -29.12
CA PHE A 21 -0.82 12.79 -28.28
C PHE A 21 0.16 13.94 -28.61
N ALA A 22 -0.11 15.12 -28.07
CA ALA A 22 0.83 16.24 -28.20
C ALA A 22 2.18 15.88 -27.57
N PRO A 23 3.33 16.19 -28.20
CA PRO A 23 4.63 15.84 -27.65
C PRO A 23 4.81 16.33 -26.21
N LEU A 24 5.26 15.45 -25.33
CA LEU A 24 5.47 15.77 -23.93
C LEU A 24 6.83 16.46 -23.73
N THR A 25 6.83 17.57 -23.03
CA THR A 25 8.05 18.32 -22.74
C THR A 25 8.52 18.02 -21.29
N GLY A 26 9.84 17.89 -21.11
CA GLY A 26 10.44 17.66 -19.80
C GLY A 26 10.29 16.22 -19.30
N LYS A 27 10.24 16.05 -17.99
CA LYS A 27 10.00 14.75 -17.35
C LYS A 27 8.60 14.24 -17.68
N TYR A 28 8.46 12.94 -17.83
CA TYR A 28 7.15 12.31 -18.03
C TYR A 28 7.04 10.95 -17.33
N LEU A 29 5.81 10.58 -17.07
CA LEU A 29 5.44 9.30 -16.50
C LEU A 29 4.59 8.53 -17.50
N ALA A 30 4.88 7.24 -17.65
CA ALA A 30 3.99 6.30 -18.30
C ALA A 30 3.70 5.14 -17.37
N SER A 31 2.45 4.74 -17.24
CA SER A 31 2.05 3.67 -16.34
C SER A 31 0.91 2.84 -16.91
N THR A 32 0.83 1.59 -16.41
CA THR A 32 -0.28 0.69 -16.67
C THR A 32 -0.31 -0.41 -15.63
N TYR A 33 -1.48 -0.93 -15.34
CA TYR A 33 -1.62 -2.26 -14.77
C TYR A 33 -1.70 -3.29 -15.90
N PHE A 34 -1.07 -4.43 -15.74
CA PHE A 34 -1.18 -5.52 -16.68
C PHE A 34 -1.21 -6.88 -15.97
N ILE A 35 -1.84 -7.85 -16.61
CA ILE A 35 -1.83 -9.24 -16.19
C ILE A 35 -1.57 -10.12 -17.42
N LEU A 36 -0.72 -11.11 -17.24
CA LEU A 36 -0.45 -12.14 -18.24
C LEU A 36 -1.12 -13.43 -17.78
N PRO A 37 -2.25 -13.83 -18.38
CA PRO A 37 -2.81 -15.14 -18.17
C PRO A 37 -1.81 -16.24 -18.60
N GLU A 38 -1.93 -17.41 -18.01
CA GLU A 38 -1.14 -18.57 -18.40
C GLU A 38 -1.26 -18.83 -19.93
N GLY A 39 -0.14 -19.05 -20.58
CA GLY A 39 -0.07 -19.21 -22.04
C GLY A 39 0.01 -17.89 -22.82
N THR A 40 0.04 -16.73 -22.17
CA THR A 40 0.36 -15.45 -22.80
C THR A 40 1.88 -15.29 -22.86
N GLU A 41 2.46 -15.26 -24.05
CA GLU A 41 3.91 -15.28 -24.18
C GLU A 41 4.54 -13.89 -24.22
N SER A 42 3.89 -12.92 -24.86
CA SER A 42 4.51 -11.61 -25.07
C SER A 42 3.51 -10.46 -25.14
N ILE A 43 3.85 -9.41 -24.40
CA ILE A 43 3.25 -8.09 -24.53
C ILE A 43 4.32 -7.06 -24.87
N ARG A 44 3.87 -5.89 -25.33
CA ARG A 44 4.69 -4.70 -25.47
C ARG A 44 3.93 -3.49 -24.94
N PHE A 45 4.60 -2.69 -24.11
CA PHE A 45 4.18 -1.38 -23.67
C PHE A 45 5.30 -0.38 -23.99
N ALA A 46 5.06 0.53 -24.92
CA ALA A 46 6.11 1.40 -25.41
C ALA A 46 5.68 2.86 -25.54
N VAL A 47 6.59 3.76 -25.18
CA VAL A 47 6.51 5.20 -25.40
C VAL A 47 7.51 5.56 -26.50
N SER A 48 7.04 6.22 -27.55
CA SER A 48 7.82 6.44 -28.76
C SER A 48 7.74 7.91 -29.22
N SER A 49 8.72 8.32 -30.02
CA SER A 49 8.74 9.60 -30.72
C SER A 49 9.17 9.37 -32.17
N GLY A 50 8.37 9.85 -33.13
CA GLY A 50 8.72 9.77 -34.55
C GLY A 50 8.98 8.32 -35.03
N GLY A 51 8.37 7.32 -34.41
CA GLY A 51 8.56 5.91 -34.70
C GLY A 51 9.74 5.23 -33.98
N TYR A 52 10.48 5.96 -33.15
CA TYR A 52 11.56 5.41 -32.33
C TYR A 52 11.13 5.29 -30.87
N ASP A 53 11.39 4.12 -30.26
CA ASP A 53 11.06 3.89 -28.85
C ASP A 53 11.99 4.68 -27.94
N ALA A 54 11.42 5.56 -27.13
CA ALA A 54 12.11 6.14 -25.98
C ALA A 54 12.27 5.07 -24.89
N ILE A 55 11.19 4.30 -24.67
CA ILE A 55 11.22 3.11 -23.82
C ILE A 55 10.29 2.04 -24.38
N SER A 56 10.74 0.80 -24.38
CA SER A 56 9.97 -0.38 -24.74
C SER A 56 10.08 -1.43 -23.65
N ILE A 57 8.95 -1.70 -22.99
CA ILE A 57 8.78 -2.81 -22.05
C ILE A 57 8.19 -3.97 -22.84
N THR A 58 8.82 -5.14 -22.74
CA THR A 58 8.34 -6.37 -23.37
C THR A 58 8.37 -7.53 -22.40
N THR A 59 7.58 -8.56 -22.67
CA THR A 59 7.69 -9.83 -21.95
C THR A 59 7.99 -10.97 -22.91
N ALA A 60 8.71 -11.97 -22.44
CA ALA A 60 8.97 -13.20 -23.16
C ALA A 60 9.32 -14.32 -22.17
N GLY A 61 8.69 -15.49 -22.31
CA GLY A 61 8.96 -16.65 -21.44
C GLY A 61 8.76 -16.34 -19.94
N GLY A 62 7.76 -15.55 -19.58
CA GLY A 62 7.49 -15.14 -18.20
C GLY A 62 8.47 -14.11 -17.63
N LYS A 63 9.29 -13.47 -18.45
CA LYS A 63 10.25 -12.45 -18.02
C LYS A 63 9.90 -11.09 -18.57
N LEU A 64 10.20 -10.06 -17.79
CA LEU A 64 10.05 -8.64 -18.14
C LEU A 64 11.39 -8.06 -18.62
N TYR A 65 11.33 -7.37 -19.74
CA TYR A 65 12.48 -6.69 -20.34
C TYR A 65 12.18 -5.21 -20.53
N ALA A 66 13.19 -4.38 -20.36
CA ALA A 66 13.13 -2.97 -20.71
C ALA A 66 14.28 -2.62 -21.67
N ASN A 67 13.96 -2.08 -22.85
CA ASN A 67 14.91 -1.84 -23.94
C ASN A 67 15.83 -3.06 -24.22
N GLY A 68 15.27 -4.28 -24.14
CA GLY A 68 15.98 -5.54 -24.34
C GLY A 68 16.77 -6.08 -23.15
N THR A 69 16.85 -5.35 -22.04
CA THR A 69 17.50 -5.81 -20.80
C THR A 69 16.49 -6.56 -19.92
N GLU A 70 16.82 -7.80 -19.50
CA GLU A 70 16.01 -8.57 -18.57
C GLU A 70 16.02 -7.91 -17.17
N LEU A 71 14.83 -7.69 -16.60
CA LEU A 71 14.69 -7.03 -15.31
C LEU A 71 14.03 -7.90 -14.24
N TYR A 72 13.07 -8.74 -14.61
CA TYR A 72 12.24 -9.43 -13.63
C TYR A 72 11.62 -10.72 -14.18
N THR A 73 11.32 -11.70 -13.31
CA THR A 73 10.52 -12.87 -13.63
C THR A 73 9.11 -12.69 -13.09
N LEU A 74 8.11 -12.76 -13.98
CA LEU A 74 6.71 -12.54 -13.67
C LEU A 74 6.02 -13.84 -13.25
N THR A 75 5.08 -13.75 -12.33
CA THR A 75 4.17 -14.83 -11.97
C THR A 75 2.92 -14.76 -12.86
N PRO A 76 2.52 -15.83 -13.55
CA PRO A 76 1.30 -15.85 -14.36
C PRO A 76 0.05 -15.55 -13.52
N ASN A 77 -0.96 -14.98 -14.18
CA ASN A 77 -2.25 -14.63 -13.56
C ASN A 77 -2.16 -13.64 -12.38
N MET A 78 -1.08 -12.87 -12.30
CA MET A 78 -0.88 -11.83 -11.30
C MET A 78 -0.96 -10.46 -11.96
N TRP A 79 -1.67 -9.52 -11.33
CA TRP A 79 -1.67 -8.11 -11.72
C TRP A 79 -0.37 -7.45 -11.29
N TYR A 80 0.25 -6.76 -12.24
CA TYR A 80 1.45 -5.95 -12.04
C TYR A 80 1.15 -4.50 -12.37
N ARG A 81 1.67 -3.61 -11.56
CA ARG A 81 1.70 -2.20 -11.86
C ARG A 81 3.08 -1.82 -12.39
N LEU A 82 3.13 -1.48 -13.66
CA LEU A 82 4.32 -0.92 -14.30
C LEU A 82 4.26 0.61 -14.22
N ARG A 83 5.36 1.21 -13.80
CA ARG A 83 5.55 2.65 -13.80
C ARG A 83 6.92 2.99 -14.36
N LEU A 84 6.95 3.90 -15.31
CA LEU A 84 8.14 4.38 -16.04
C LEU A 84 8.29 5.87 -15.79
N GLU A 85 9.31 6.24 -15.04
CA GLU A 85 9.61 7.65 -14.73
C GLU A 85 10.77 8.11 -15.59
N ALA A 86 10.47 8.80 -16.67
CA ALA A 86 11.46 9.24 -17.64
C ALA A 86 11.96 10.66 -17.35
N ASN A 87 13.28 10.81 -17.37
CA ASN A 87 13.96 12.09 -17.28
C ASN A 87 14.85 12.31 -18.50
N PRO A 88 14.37 12.98 -19.56
CA PRO A 88 15.14 13.24 -20.77
C PRO A 88 16.44 14.02 -20.52
N SER A 89 16.47 14.90 -19.50
CA SER A 89 17.68 15.65 -19.16
C SER A 89 18.79 14.76 -18.57
N LEU A 90 18.45 13.64 -17.99
CA LEU A 90 19.38 12.63 -17.50
C LEU A 90 19.52 11.44 -18.47
N GLU A 91 18.85 11.51 -19.62
CA GLU A 91 18.80 10.45 -20.64
C GLU A 91 18.43 9.08 -20.06
N SER A 92 17.59 9.05 -19.02
CA SER A 92 17.30 7.86 -18.25
C SER A 92 15.82 7.70 -17.94
N VAL A 93 15.41 6.44 -17.70
CA VAL A 93 14.10 6.08 -17.19
C VAL A 93 14.24 5.12 -16.02
N ALA A 94 13.58 5.42 -14.92
CA ALA A 94 13.42 4.48 -13.81
C ALA A 94 12.25 3.55 -14.12
N VAL A 95 12.50 2.25 -14.09
CA VAL A 95 11.49 1.20 -14.29
C VAL A 95 11.10 0.66 -12.93
N LYS A 96 9.83 0.85 -12.58
CA LYS A 96 9.26 0.36 -11.31
C LYS A 96 8.18 -0.67 -11.58
N LEU A 97 8.14 -1.70 -10.75
CA LEU A 97 7.11 -2.75 -10.77
C LEU A 97 6.55 -2.91 -9.35
N ASN A 98 5.25 -2.71 -9.18
CA ASN A 98 4.57 -2.80 -7.87
C ASN A 98 5.25 -1.97 -6.76
N GLY A 99 5.72 -0.75 -7.06
CA GLY A 99 6.40 0.14 -6.11
C GLY A 99 7.89 -0.15 -5.93
N ARG A 100 8.40 -1.27 -6.45
CA ARG A 100 9.82 -1.61 -6.40
C ARG A 100 10.56 -1.08 -7.62
N THR A 101 11.64 -0.35 -7.40
CA THR A 101 12.56 0.07 -8.46
C THR A 101 13.37 -1.13 -8.94
N LEU A 102 13.17 -1.54 -10.18
CA LEU A 102 13.92 -2.65 -10.78
C LEU A 102 15.25 -2.19 -11.36
N ALA A 103 15.24 -1.09 -12.10
CA ALA A 103 16.43 -0.50 -12.71
C ALA A 103 16.20 0.95 -13.14
N ALA A 104 17.30 1.69 -13.30
CA ALA A 104 17.36 2.88 -14.13
C ALA A 104 18.09 2.50 -15.41
N ILE A 105 17.46 2.68 -16.56
CA ILE A 105 18.02 2.33 -17.88
C ILE A 105 18.12 3.56 -18.78
N PRO A 106 19.01 3.57 -19.78
CA PRO A 106 19.06 4.64 -20.77
C PRO A 106 17.77 4.71 -21.59
N LEU A 107 17.31 5.93 -21.88
CA LEU A 107 16.29 6.15 -22.91
C LEU A 107 16.83 5.76 -24.29
N GLY A 108 15.98 5.11 -25.09
CA GLY A 108 16.33 4.78 -26.49
C GLY A 108 16.40 6.03 -27.40
N THR A 109 15.65 7.07 -27.03
CA THR A 109 15.73 8.40 -27.64
C THR A 109 15.33 9.46 -26.62
N THR A 110 15.91 10.64 -26.69
CA THR A 110 15.54 11.83 -25.90
C THR A 110 14.57 12.76 -26.65
N ALA A 111 14.16 12.36 -27.86
CA ALA A 111 13.14 13.10 -28.59
C ALA A 111 11.82 13.11 -27.85
N LEU A 112 11.06 14.20 -27.97
CA LEU A 112 9.78 14.37 -27.25
C LEU A 112 8.78 13.27 -27.59
N PRO A 113 8.34 12.47 -26.64
CA PRO A 113 7.41 11.38 -26.92
C PRO A 113 6.03 11.91 -27.33
N ASP A 114 5.45 11.27 -28.33
CA ASP A 114 4.17 11.63 -28.92
C ASP A 114 3.23 10.43 -29.12
N THR A 115 3.69 9.24 -28.80
CA THR A 115 2.97 8.00 -29.09
C THR A 115 3.14 6.99 -27.95
N LEU A 116 2.00 6.37 -27.56
CA LEU A 116 1.96 5.24 -26.66
C LEU A 116 1.40 4.03 -27.40
N THR A 117 2.06 2.89 -27.33
CA THR A 117 1.62 1.62 -27.91
C THR A 117 1.53 0.55 -26.86
N VAL A 118 0.40 -0.17 -26.86
CA VAL A 118 0.20 -1.38 -26.07
C VAL A 118 -0.10 -2.50 -27.06
N ALA A 119 0.58 -3.62 -26.94
CA ALA A 119 0.41 -4.73 -27.88
C ALA A 119 0.51 -6.09 -27.16
N SER A 120 -0.14 -7.09 -27.78
CA SER A 120 0.05 -8.52 -27.49
C SER A 120 0.45 -9.23 -28.76
N THR A 121 1.36 -10.19 -28.66
CA THR A 121 1.78 -11.02 -29.80
C THR A 121 1.17 -12.41 -29.75
N SER A 122 0.74 -12.87 -28.57
CA SER A 122 0.11 -14.19 -28.39
C SER A 122 -0.71 -14.22 -27.11
N GLY A 123 -1.69 -15.13 -27.02
CA GLY A 123 -2.51 -15.31 -25.84
C GLY A 123 -3.54 -14.20 -25.63
N ALA A 124 -3.81 -13.86 -24.38
CA ALA A 124 -4.75 -12.81 -23.99
C ALA A 124 -4.14 -11.97 -22.86
N ALA A 125 -3.62 -10.80 -23.19
CA ALA A 125 -3.13 -9.84 -22.23
C ALA A 125 -4.23 -8.87 -21.83
N ARG A 126 -4.27 -8.48 -20.57
CA ARG A 126 -5.21 -7.47 -20.04
C ARG A 126 -4.43 -6.31 -19.46
N PHE A 127 -4.93 -5.11 -19.73
CA PHE A 127 -4.34 -3.86 -19.25
C PHE A 127 -5.42 -2.98 -18.63
N ASP A 128 -5.02 -2.20 -17.63
CA ASP A 128 -5.87 -1.22 -17.00
C ASP A 128 -5.07 0.04 -16.67
N ASN A 129 -5.74 1.17 -16.46
CA ASN A 129 -5.15 2.46 -16.10
C ASN A 129 -3.91 2.79 -16.96
N ILE A 130 -4.10 2.79 -18.27
CA ILE A 130 -3.04 3.11 -19.24
C ILE A 130 -2.90 4.63 -19.31
N GLU A 131 -1.76 5.15 -18.86
CA GLU A 131 -1.52 6.58 -18.73
C GLU A 131 -0.16 6.98 -19.29
N VAL A 132 -0.09 8.16 -19.88
CA VAL A 132 1.16 8.85 -20.18
C VAL A 132 0.95 10.36 -20.07
N PHE A 133 1.78 11.04 -19.29
CA PHE A 133 1.65 12.48 -19.08
C PHE A 133 2.98 13.11 -18.67
N ALA A 134 3.12 14.42 -18.96
CA ALA A 134 4.25 15.19 -18.48
C ALA A 134 4.14 15.36 -16.95
N THR A 135 5.29 15.31 -16.29
CA THR A 135 5.42 15.58 -14.85
C THR A 135 6.28 16.84 -14.63
N PRO A 136 5.80 18.03 -15.02
CA PRO A 136 6.54 19.26 -14.78
C PRO A 136 6.70 19.48 -13.27
N ASP A 137 7.78 20.14 -12.89
CA ASP A 137 7.89 20.65 -11.53
C ASP A 137 6.82 21.74 -11.35
N HIS A 138 5.82 21.46 -10.51
CA HIS A 138 4.74 22.38 -10.22
C HIS A 138 5.16 23.28 -9.06
N PRO A 139 5.15 24.64 -9.20
CA PRO A 139 5.64 25.52 -8.15
C PRO A 139 4.89 25.41 -6.83
N ASP A 140 3.61 25.01 -6.88
CA ASP A 140 2.74 24.82 -5.69
C ASP A 140 2.68 23.36 -5.23
N TYR A 141 3.48 22.47 -5.82
CA TYR A 141 3.55 21.08 -5.38
C TYR A 141 4.15 20.98 -3.98
N ALA A 142 3.82 19.91 -3.25
CA ALA A 142 4.39 19.63 -1.93
C ALA A 142 5.93 19.77 -1.98
N PRO A 143 6.53 20.66 -1.14
CA PRO A 143 7.98 20.77 -1.07
C PRO A 143 8.61 19.46 -0.61
N ILE A 144 9.86 19.22 -1.00
CA ILE A 144 10.62 18.04 -0.53
C ILE A 144 10.62 18.04 1.01
N PRO A 145 10.29 16.89 1.65
CA PRO A 145 10.38 16.80 3.11
C PRO A 145 11.79 17.08 3.62
N GLU A 146 11.91 17.81 4.71
CA GLU A 146 13.22 18.09 5.34
C GLU A 146 13.80 16.85 6.02
N ASN A 147 12.95 15.95 6.49
CA ASN A 147 13.32 14.74 7.21
C ASN A 147 12.79 13.50 6.49
N LYS A 148 13.51 12.39 6.64
CA LYS A 148 13.04 11.03 6.32
C LYS A 148 12.67 10.27 7.58
N ALA A 149 11.86 9.24 7.43
CA ALA A 149 11.60 8.27 8.49
C ALA A 149 12.92 7.76 9.10
N ASN A 150 13.00 7.81 10.42
CA ASN A 150 14.16 7.36 11.18
C ASN A 150 13.76 6.15 12.05
N LEU A 151 14.36 5.00 11.79
CA LEU A 151 14.06 3.75 12.49
C LEU A 151 15.08 3.41 13.59
N ASP A 152 16.02 4.32 13.90
CA ASP A 152 17.14 4.01 14.77
C ASP A 152 16.80 4.04 16.27
N ASP A 153 16.00 5.01 16.72
CA ASP A 153 15.67 5.19 18.14
C ASP A 153 14.26 4.71 18.48
N TYR A 154 13.25 5.37 17.90
CA TYR A 154 11.83 5.07 18.08
C TYR A 154 11.17 5.00 16.73
N VAL A 155 10.28 4.05 16.54
CA VAL A 155 9.46 3.96 15.34
C VAL A 155 8.04 4.41 15.67
N VAL A 156 7.64 5.54 15.15
CA VAL A 156 6.30 6.09 15.35
C VAL A 156 5.40 5.73 14.17
N MET A 157 4.29 5.03 14.44
CA MET A 157 3.36 4.55 13.44
C MET A 157 1.97 5.16 13.60
N VAL A 158 1.33 5.50 12.50
CA VAL A 158 -0.09 5.91 12.45
C VAL A 158 -0.91 4.92 11.65
N ASN A 159 -2.14 4.66 12.10
CA ASN A 159 -3.09 3.84 11.36
C ASN A 159 -3.82 4.69 10.33
N VAL A 160 -3.92 4.19 9.10
CA VAL A 160 -4.59 4.85 7.98
C VAL A 160 -5.74 3.99 7.49
N CYS A 161 -6.96 4.51 7.59
CA CYS A 161 -8.17 3.91 7.05
C CYS A 161 -8.64 4.74 5.86
N SER A 162 -8.45 4.22 4.65
CA SER A 162 -8.76 4.91 3.39
C SER A 162 -10.27 5.03 3.17
N LEU A 163 -10.83 6.21 3.38
CA LEU A 163 -12.26 6.47 3.23
C LEU A 163 -12.56 7.75 2.43
N TRP A 164 -11.54 8.58 2.16
CA TRP A 164 -11.70 9.98 1.80
C TRP A 164 -11.48 10.24 0.32
N ARG A 165 -12.56 10.15 -0.44
CA ARG A 165 -12.66 10.64 -1.82
C ARG A 165 -14.13 10.95 -2.18
N ASP A 166 -14.32 11.81 -3.17
CA ASP A 166 -15.64 12.04 -3.74
C ASP A 166 -16.15 10.76 -4.42
N ASN A 167 -17.43 10.48 -4.22
CA ASN A 167 -18.08 9.25 -4.70
C ASN A 167 -17.43 7.95 -4.23
N GLY A 168 -16.70 8.00 -3.11
CA GLY A 168 -16.15 6.83 -2.44
C GLY A 168 -17.24 5.82 -2.08
N THR A 169 -16.87 4.55 -2.11
CA THR A 169 -17.82 3.44 -1.92
C THR A 169 -18.28 3.25 -0.47
N HIS A 170 -17.70 3.96 0.49
CA HIS A 170 -18.04 3.82 1.90
C HIS A 170 -18.66 5.12 2.45
N TYR A 171 -17.90 5.97 3.12
CA TYR A 171 -18.48 7.18 3.71
C TYR A 171 -18.27 8.43 2.86
N GLY A 172 -17.10 8.61 2.30
CA GLY A 172 -16.76 9.76 1.48
C GLY A 172 -16.95 11.12 2.16
N TRP A 173 -16.58 12.17 1.48
CA TRP A 173 -16.70 13.54 2.00
C TRP A 173 -18.15 14.03 2.14
N GLY A 174 -19.07 13.53 1.31
CA GLY A 174 -20.48 13.92 1.36
C GLY A 174 -21.17 13.64 2.69
N VAL A 175 -20.70 12.63 3.43
CA VAL A 175 -21.23 12.31 4.78
C VAL A 175 -20.63 13.22 5.84
N ILE A 176 -19.38 13.69 5.67
CA ILE A 176 -18.63 14.48 6.66
C ILE A 176 -18.77 15.98 6.43
N SER A 177 -18.87 16.43 5.19
CA SER A 177 -18.92 17.85 4.84
C SER A 177 -19.99 18.69 5.57
N PRO A 178 -21.12 18.12 6.05
CA PRO A 178 -22.03 18.86 6.92
C PRO A 178 -21.49 19.19 8.32
N PHE A 179 -20.34 18.59 8.71
CA PHE A 179 -19.70 18.75 10.02
C PHE A 179 -18.37 19.50 9.88
N ASP A 180 -18.45 20.79 9.55
CA ASP A 180 -17.30 21.63 9.16
C ASP A 180 -16.21 21.79 10.24
N ASP A 181 -16.50 21.48 11.50
CA ASP A 181 -15.56 21.62 12.63
C ASP A 181 -14.26 20.80 12.43
N ASN A 182 -14.31 19.77 11.60
CA ASN A 182 -13.19 18.84 11.38
C ASN A 182 -12.72 18.82 9.91
N LYS A 183 -12.93 19.90 9.16
CA LYS A 183 -12.44 19.98 7.79
C LYS A 183 -10.92 19.87 7.76
N PRO A 184 -10.35 18.96 6.95
CA PRO A 184 -8.90 18.81 6.83
C PRO A 184 -8.24 20.10 6.30
N VAL A 185 -6.98 20.33 6.70
CA VAL A 185 -6.18 21.48 6.21
C VAL A 185 -6.04 21.45 4.68
N LEU A 186 -5.90 20.26 4.10
CA LEU A 186 -5.84 20.07 2.64
C LEU A 186 -7.21 20.17 1.93
N GLY A 187 -8.28 20.49 2.66
CA GLY A 187 -9.64 20.49 2.13
C GLY A 187 -10.22 19.08 2.04
N TYR A 188 -11.26 18.92 1.22
CA TYR A 188 -11.86 17.60 0.94
C TYR A 188 -11.10 16.94 -0.21
N TYR A 189 -9.98 16.32 0.12
CA TYR A 189 -9.03 15.74 -0.82
C TYR A 189 -9.38 14.31 -1.25
N ASP A 190 -8.74 13.83 -2.30
CA ASP A 190 -8.76 12.42 -2.70
C ASP A 190 -7.49 11.74 -2.17
N GLU A 191 -7.64 10.78 -1.24
CA GLU A 191 -6.52 9.99 -0.70
C GLU A 191 -5.80 9.17 -1.78
N GLY A 192 -6.43 8.91 -2.92
CA GLY A 192 -5.80 8.29 -4.07
C GLY A 192 -4.90 9.24 -4.87
N SER A 193 -4.86 10.54 -4.55
CA SER A 193 -3.98 11.51 -5.21
C SER A 193 -2.53 11.36 -4.73
N PRO A 194 -1.55 11.13 -5.62
CA PRO A 194 -0.13 11.11 -5.24
C PRO A 194 0.36 12.43 -4.62
N GLU A 195 -0.20 13.57 -5.03
CA GLU A 195 0.17 14.87 -4.46
C GLU A 195 -0.35 15.01 -3.02
N VAL A 196 -1.54 14.51 -2.72
CA VAL A 196 -2.05 14.47 -1.34
C VAL A 196 -1.14 13.57 -0.49
N ALA A 197 -0.80 12.39 -1.00
CA ALA A 197 0.13 11.50 -0.30
C ALA A 197 1.49 12.14 -0.05
N ASP A 198 2.01 12.95 -0.98
CA ASP A 198 3.26 13.69 -0.80
C ASP A 198 3.15 14.75 0.30
N TRP A 199 2.02 15.46 0.42
CA TRP A 199 1.75 16.36 1.52
C TRP A 199 1.64 15.63 2.87
N GLU A 200 0.96 14.49 2.90
CA GLU A 200 0.85 13.66 4.10
C GLU A 200 2.21 13.12 4.54
N ILE A 201 3.01 12.59 3.60
CA ILE A 201 4.38 12.14 3.85
C ILE A 201 5.22 13.28 4.43
N LYS A 202 5.15 14.48 3.82
CA LYS A 202 5.88 15.65 4.30
C LYS A 202 5.48 16.01 5.73
N PHE A 203 4.20 16.14 6.01
CA PHE A 203 3.73 16.49 7.35
C PHE A 203 4.12 15.43 8.39
N MET A 204 4.00 14.17 8.06
CA MET A 204 4.34 13.07 8.97
C MET A 204 5.84 12.97 9.22
N ALA A 205 6.65 12.92 8.17
CA ALA A 205 8.10 12.75 8.28
C ALA A 205 8.76 13.93 9.03
N GLU A 206 8.34 15.15 8.78
CA GLU A 206 8.85 16.35 9.47
C GLU A 206 8.42 16.45 10.94
N HIS A 207 7.42 15.66 11.35
CA HIS A 207 6.92 15.62 12.73
C HIS A 207 7.24 14.29 13.45
N GLY A 208 8.19 13.51 12.90
CA GLY A 208 8.70 12.32 13.54
C GLY A 208 7.75 11.12 13.48
N ILE A 209 6.89 11.05 12.48
CA ILE A 209 6.10 9.86 12.15
C ILE A 209 6.82 9.13 11.03
N ASP A 210 7.09 7.84 11.23
CA ASP A 210 7.97 7.04 10.38
C ASP A 210 7.19 6.06 9.50
N VAL A 211 6.03 5.59 9.97
CA VAL A 211 5.31 4.47 9.35
C VAL A 211 3.81 4.77 9.24
N GLN A 212 3.25 4.48 8.08
CA GLN A 212 1.81 4.43 7.84
C GLN A 212 1.34 2.96 7.83
N ALA A 213 0.42 2.59 8.71
CA ALA A 213 -0.23 1.29 8.70
C ALA A 213 -1.55 1.39 7.92
N PHE A 214 -1.55 0.97 6.66
CA PHE A 214 -2.73 1.06 5.81
C PHE A 214 -3.67 -0.12 6.04
N CYS A 215 -4.92 0.17 6.34
CA CYS A 215 -5.96 -0.85 6.40
C CYS A 215 -6.06 -1.59 5.07
N TRP A 216 -5.95 -2.90 5.13
CA TRP A 216 -6.08 -3.80 4.00
C TRP A 216 -7.28 -4.73 4.20
N TYR A 217 -8.20 -4.70 3.25
CA TYR A 217 -9.45 -5.47 3.28
C TYR A 217 -9.42 -6.53 2.18
N ASN A 218 -9.67 -7.79 2.54
CA ASN A 218 -10.00 -8.78 1.51
C ASN A 218 -11.40 -8.48 0.96
N ASP A 219 -11.56 -8.33 -0.34
CA ASP A 219 -12.84 -8.03 -1.00
C ASP A 219 -13.36 -9.17 -1.88
N ASN A 220 -12.70 -10.31 -1.86
CA ASN A 220 -13.08 -11.50 -2.60
C ASN A 220 -13.18 -12.73 -1.67
N ASP A 221 -14.33 -13.38 -1.65
CA ASP A 221 -14.59 -14.51 -0.75
C ASP A 221 -13.75 -15.75 -1.09
N ASN A 222 -13.36 -15.94 -2.35
CA ASN A 222 -12.57 -17.09 -2.80
C ASN A 222 -11.84 -16.75 -4.09
N GLY A 223 -10.66 -17.34 -4.30
CA GLY A 223 -9.87 -17.19 -5.50
C GLY A 223 -8.93 -15.97 -5.50
N PRO A 224 -8.48 -15.52 -6.68
CA PRO A 224 -7.49 -14.45 -6.80
C PRO A 224 -7.90 -13.16 -6.12
N VAL A 225 -6.95 -12.51 -5.46
CA VAL A 225 -7.17 -11.17 -4.89
C VAL A 225 -7.46 -10.21 -6.03
N LYS A 226 -8.58 -9.50 -5.90
CA LYS A 226 -8.88 -8.34 -6.74
C LYS A 226 -8.19 -7.11 -6.15
N THR A 227 -8.40 -5.93 -6.76
CA THR A 227 -7.99 -4.68 -6.13
C THR A 227 -8.67 -4.59 -4.76
N PRO A 228 -7.91 -4.57 -3.65
CA PRO A 228 -8.51 -4.56 -2.32
C PRO A 228 -9.42 -3.36 -2.14
N ALA A 229 -10.57 -3.56 -1.49
CA ALA A 229 -11.48 -2.48 -1.16
C ALA A 229 -10.76 -1.42 -0.31
N TYR A 230 -11.12 -0.15 -0.50
CA TYR A 230 -10.55 0.97 0.26
C TYR A 230 -9.02 1.04 0.24
N SER A 231 -8.39 0.60 -0.84
CA SER A 231 -6.92 0.57 -0.96
C SER A 231 -6.32 1.75 -1.71
N TYR A 232 -7.13 2.71 -2.13
CA TYR A 232 -6.68 3.81 -2.99
C TYR A 232 -5.64 4.72 -2.32
N ALA A 233 -5.72 4.98 -1.02
CA ALA A 233 -4.68 5.74 -0.33
C ALA A 233 -3.31 5.07 -0.45
N LEU A 234 -3.23 3.74 -0.28
CA LEU A 234 -1.99 3.01 -0.47
C LEU A 234 -1.64 2.84 -1.95
N ASN A 235 -2.54 2.25 -2.74
CA ASN A 235 -2.22 1.77 -4.08
C ASN A 235 -2.18 2.87 -5.15
N GLU A 236 -3.03 3.88 -5.02
CA GLU A 236 -3.10 5.00 -5.97
C GLU A 236 -2.30 6.21 -5.46
N GLY A 237 -2.45 6.59 -4.19
CA GLY A 237 -1.77 7.71 -3.54
C GLY A 237 -0.31 7.39 -3.19
N PHE A 238 -0.08 6.74 -2.06
CA PHE A 238 1.24 6.55 -1.46
C PHE A 238 2.25 5.88 -2.38
N LYS A 239 1.89 4.77 -3.03
CA LYS A 239 2.79 4.04 -3.94
C LYS A 239 3.13 4.79 -5.23
N ASN A 240 2.49 5.92 -5.48
CA ASN A 240 2.77 6.83 -6.60
C ASN A 240 3.36 8.16 -6.17
N ALA A 241 3.43 8.41 -4.88
CA ALA A 241 3.99 9.62 -4.32
C ALA A 241 5.45 9.80 -4.75
N LYS A 242 5.88 11.03 -4.99
CA LYS A 242 7.28 11.37 -5.30
C LYS A 242 8.19 11.12 -4.10
N TYR A 243 7.63 11.28 -2.89
CA TYR A 243 8.36 11.19 -1.63
C TYR A 243 8.12 9.86 -0.89
N GLN A 244 7.63 8.84 -1.59
CA GLN A 244 7.38 7.51 -1.01
C GLN A 244 8.58 6.99 -0.20
N ASP A 245 9.80 7.22 -0.67
CA ASP A 245 11.04 6.78 -0.01
C ASP A 245 11.41 7.57 1.26
N TYR A 246 10.63 8.59 1.61
CA TYR A 246 10.76 9.35 2.87
C TYR A 246 9.98 8.73 4.03
N MET A 247 9.09 7.77 3.76
CA MET A 247 8.21 7.14 4.72
C MET A 247 8.24 5.62 4.57
N LYS A 248 7.99 4.89 5.64
CA LYS A 248 7.71 3.46 5.58
C LYS A 248 6.22 3.17 5.68
N TYR A 249 5.80 1.97 5.29
CA TYR A 249 4.43 1.53 5.49
C TYR A 249 4.34 0.04 5.83
N ILE A 250 3.21 -0.35 6.41
CA ILE A 250 2.84 -1.75 6.64
C ILE A 250 1.39 -1.98 6.22
N LEU A 251 1.01 -3.24 6.05
CA LEU A 251 -0.38 -3.65 5.96
C LEU A 251 -0.98 -3.81 7.36
N LEU A 252 -2.15 -3.22 7.56
CA LEU A 252 -3.02 -3.48 8.68
C LEU A 252 -4.17 -4.35 8.19
N LEU A 253 -4.09 -5.65 8.44
CA LEU A 253 -5.10 -6.62 8.02
C LEU A 253 -6.40 -6.41 8.81
N GLU A 254 -7.41 -5.90 8.15
CA GLU A 254 -8.71 -5.62 8.76
C GLU A 254 -9.63 -6.82 8.61
N LEU A 255 -10.01 -7.45 9.73
CA LEU A 255 -10.75 -8.71 9.73
C LEU A 255 -12.24 -8.56 10.03
N GLN A 256 -12.71 -7.39 10.49
CA GLN A 256 -14.13 -7.22 10.81
C GLN A 256 -14.97 -6.96 9.57
N ALA A 257 -14.60 -5.94 8.78
CA ALA A 257 -15.37 -5.48 7.63
C ALA A 257 -15.00 -6.20 6.33
N GLY A 258 -13.77 -6.70 6.20
CA GLY A 258 -13.34 -7.46 5.02
C GLY A 258 -14.10 -8.76 4.81
N LYS A 259 -14.02 -9.29 3.59
CA LYS A 259 -14.46 -10.65 3.28
C LYS A 259 -13.62 -11.66 4.04
N GLY A 260 -14.21 -12.80 4.41
CA GLY A 260 -13.47 -13.93 4.94
C GLY A 260 -12.53 -14.54 3.90
N PHE A 261 -11.64 -15.39 4.35
CA PHE A 261 -10.76 -16.19 3.50
C PHE A 261 -10.41 -17.50 4.18
N ASP A 262 -10.23 -18.54 3.40
CA ASP A 262 -9.79 -19.84 3.86
C ASP A 262 -8.29 -20.06 3.67
N MET A 263 -7.84 -21.25 4.05
CA MET A 263 -6.42 -21.64 3.92
C MET A 263 -5.95 -21.67 2.46
N ASP A 264 -6.82 -22.07 1.54
CA ASP A 264 -6.49 -22.15 0.12
C ASP A 264 -6.32 -20.77 -0.48
N GLN A 265 -7.27 -19.85 -0.25
CA GLN A 265 -7.18 -18.47 -0.67
C GLN A 265 -5.95 -17.78 -0.08
N PHE A 266 -5.70 -17.98 1.20
CA PHE A 266 -4.56 -17.37 1.90
C PHE A 266 -3.23 -17.81 1.30
N LYS A 267 -3.02 -19.12 1.12
CA LYS A 267 -1.76 -19.68 0.60
C LYS A 267 -1.53 -19.38 -0.87
N ASN A 268 -2.56 -19.56 -1.71
CA ASN A 268 -2.40 -19.60 -3.16
C ASN A 268 -2.63 -18.25 -3.84
N TYR A 269 -3.31 -17.30 -3.17
CA TYR A 269 -3.63 -16.02 -3.78
C TYR A 269 -3.19 -14.82 -2.93
N MET A 270 -3.50 -14.78 -1.61
CA MET A 270 -3.21 -13.61 -0.80
C MET A 270 -1.71 -13.44 -0.54
N ILE A 271 -1.02 -14.50 -0.10
CA ILE A 271 0.43 -14.44 0.18
C ILE A 271 1.22 -14.06 -1.07
N PRO A 272 1.05 -14.71 -2.25
CA PRO A 272 1.73 -14.29 -3.46
C PRO A 272 1.42 -12.84 -3.84
N TYR A 273 0.16 -12.41 -3.73
CA TYR A 273 -0.23 -11.03 -3.99
C TYR A 273 0.47 -10.04 -3.07
N TRP A 274 0.55 -10.33 -1.74
CA TRP A 274 1.23 -9.46 -0.77
C TRP A 274 2.71 -9.35 -1.03
N PHE A 275 3.39 -10.45 -1.39
CA PHE A 275 4.81 -10.39 -1.75
C PHE A 275 5.02 -9.50 -2.96
N GLU A 276 4.30 -9.74 -4.05
CA GLU A 276 4.49 -9.01 -5.29
C GLU A 276 4.10 -7.53 -5.19
N ASN A 277 3.05 -7.20 -4.42
CA ASN A 277 2.52 -5.85 -4.40
C ASN A 277 3.02 -4.99 -3.22
N TYR A 278 3.46 -5.63 -2.11
CA TYR A 278 3.81 -4.88 -0.91
C TYR A 278 5.14 -5.30 -0.28
N PHE A 279 5.34 -6.57 0.07
CA PHE A 279 6.46 -6.98 0.92
C PHE A 279 7.83 -6.78 0.28
N LEU A 280 7.92 -6.87 -1.04
CA LEU A 280 9.14 -6.63 -1.80
C LEU A 280 9.38 -5.14 -2.11
N ASP A 281 8.42 -4.26 -1.79
CA ASP A 281 8.57 -2.82 -1.93
C ASP A 281 9.65 -2.30 -0.97
N ASP A 282 10.52 -1.41 -1.46
CA ASP A 282 11.62 -0.83 -0.68
C ASP A 282 11.12 0.00 0.52
N SER A 283 9.92 0.59 0.40
CA SER A 283 9.29 1.37 1.47
C SER A 283 8.50 0.52 2.48
N TYR A 284 8.32 -0.80 2.24
CA TYR A 284 7.69 -1.67 3.23
C TYR A 284 8.58 -1.81 4.47
N LEU A 285 8.01 -1.65 5.67
CA LEU A 285 8.77 -1.75 6.93
C LEU A 285 9.29 -3.16 7.16
N LYS A 286 10.59 -3.24 7.42
CA LYS A 286 11.29 -4.44 7.85
C LYS A 286 12.08 -4.11 9.11
N LEU A 287 11.85 -4.86 10.19
CA LEU A 287 12.62 -4.76 11.43
C LEU A 287 13.45 -6.03 11.59
N ASP A 288 14.75 -5.89 11.75
CA ASP A 288 15.69 -7.02 11.78
C ASP A 288 15.49 -7.99 10.60
N ASN A 289 15.28 -7.45 9.41
CA ASN A 289 14.94 -8.19 8.19
C ASN A 289 13.67 -9.05 8.29
N LYS A 290 12.74 -8.73 9.19
CA LYS A 290 11.41 -9.34 9.29
C LYS A 290 10.36 -8.38 8.77
N LEU A 291 9.39 -8.90 8.02
CA LEU A 291 8.23 -8.16 7.54
C LEU A 291 7.29 -7.86 8.71
N VAL A 292 6.86 -6.62 8.86
CA VAL A 292 5.92 -6.23 9.92
C VAL A 292 4.50 -6.18 9.35
N ILE A 293 3.58 -6.87 9.99
CA ILE A 293 2.14 -6.85 9.67
C ILE A 293 1.38 -6.52 10.94
N HIS A 294 0.38 -5.66 10.85
CA HIS A 294 -0.57 -5.44 11.93
C HIS A 294 -1.91 -6.12 11.59
N SER A 295 -2.58 -6.69 12.56
CA SER A 295 -3.89 -7.31 12.39
C SER A 295 -4.90 -6.72 13.38
N TYR A 296 -6.01 -6.22 12.87
CA TYR A 296 -7.13 -5.77 13.67
C TYR A 296 -8.14 -6.90 13.87
N SER A 297 -8.54 -7.12 15.14
CA SER A 297 -9.41 -8.24 15.54
C SER A 297 -8.79 -9.61 15.27
N THR A 298 -7.52 -9.79 15.61
CA THR A 298 -6.70 -10.99 15.32
C THR A 298 -7.35 -12.30 15.77
N SER A 299 -8.14 -12.28 16.85
CA SER A 299 -8.86 -13.47 17.33
C SER A 299 -9.83 -14.06 16.30
N LEU A 300 -10.30 -13.26 15.36
CA LEU A 300 -11.19 -13.72 14.29
C LEU A 300 -10.53 -14.72 13.34
N LEU A 301 -9.19 -14.71 13.21
CA LEU A 301 -8.47 -15.67 12.37
C LEU A 301 -8.77 -17.13 12.72
N SER A 302 -9.14 -17.41 13.97
CA SER A 302 -9.50 -18.77 14.41
C SER A 302 -10.97 -19.13 14.20
N THR A 303 -11.80 -18.24 13.65
CA THR A 303 -13.24 -18.47 13.41
C THR A 303 -13.52 -19.07 12.04
N GLU A 304 -14.75 -19.59 11.86
CA GLU A 304 -15.23 -20.16 10.59
C GLU A 304 -15.20 -19.16 9.40
N LYS A 305 -15.19 -17.86 9.69
CA LYS A 305 -15.03 -16.83 8.65
C LYS A 305 -13.64 -16.88 8.00
N TYR A 306 -12.66 -17.46 8.70
CA TYR A 306 -11.26 -17.52 8.30
C TYR A 306 -10.75 -18.96 8.34
N PHE A 307 -9.84 -19.29 9.26
CA PHE A 307 -9.20 -20.62 9.29
C PHE A 307 -9.97 -21.70 10.10
N GLY A 308 -11.07 -21.34 10.76
CA GLY A 308 -11.95 -22.27 11.47
C GLY A 308 -11.43 -22.77 12.81
N SER A 309 -10.15 -22.64 13.12
CA SER A 309 -9.56 -23.04 14.40
C SER A 309 -8.26 -22.34 14.70
N MET A 310 -7.88 -22.32 15.99
CA MET A 310 -6.59 -21.80 16.44
C MET A 310 -5.40 -22.58 15.83
N ALA A 311 -5.54 -23.90 15.69
CA ALA A 311 -4.50 -24.74 15.11
C ALA A 311 -4.27 -24.40 13.62
N ALA A 312 -5.35 -24.25 12.85
CA ALA A 312 -5.26 -23.88 11.44
C ALA A 312 -4.74 -22.43 11.26
N ALA A 313 -5.13 -21.50 12.13
CA ALA A 313 -4.59 -20.13 12.11
C ALA A 313 -3.08 -20.13 12.37
N LYS A 314 -2.58 -20.92 13.33
CA LYS A 314 -1.14 -21.09 13.55
C LYS A 314 -0.42 -21.70 12.35
N GLU A 315 -1.00 -22.71 11.70
CA GLU A 315 -0.46 -23.31 10.48
C GLU A 315 -0.34 -22.27 9.35
N ALA A 316 -1.38 -21.47 9.14
CA ALA A 316 -1.41 -20.43 8.13
C ALA A 316 -0.29 -19.38 8.36
N LEU A 317 -0.12 -18.91 9.59
CA LEU A 317 0.92 -17.93 9.93
C LEU A 317 2.32 -18.53 9.86
N ALA A 318 2.49 -19.80 10.23
CA ALA A 318 3.76 -20.51 10.03
C ALA A 318 4.12 -20.61 8.55
N TYR A 319 3.15 -20.92 7.69
CA TYR A 319 3.34 -20.95 6.23
C TYR A 319 3.76 -19.57 5.68
N LEU A 320 3.09 -18.48 6.10
CA LEU A 320 3.48 -17.12 5.72
C LEU A 320 4.92 -16.80 6.13
N ASN A 321 5.30 -17.19 7.35
CA ASN A 321 6.67 -16.99 7.84
C ASN A 321 7.71 -17.78 7.03
N ASP A 322 7.39 -19.00 6.61
CA ASP A 322 8.26 -19.80 5.76
C ASP A 322 8.35 -19.24 4.33
N CYS A 323 7.26 -18.69 3.79
CA CYS A 323 7.30 -17.94 2.54
C CYS A 323 8.23 -16.72 2.66
N ALA A 324 8.15 -15.95 3.75
CA ALA A 324 9.03 -14.82 3.97
C ALA A 324 10.52 -15.24 3.96
N LYS A 325 10.85 -16.35 4.61
CA LYS A 325 12.22 -16.90 4.59
C LYS A 325 12.65 -17.34 3.19
N ALA A 326 11.74 -17.91 2.40
CA ALA A 326 12.04 -18.31 1.02
C ALA A 326 12.36 -17.10 0.12
N TYR A 327 11.79 -15.92 0.43
CA TYR A 327 12.12 -14.65 -0.23
C TYR A 327 13.37 -13.94 0.36
N GLY A 328 14.05 -14.53 1.34
CA GLY A 328 15.29 -14.00 1.92
C GLY A 328 15.10 -13.10 3.15
N PHE A 329 13.88 -12.99 3.68
CA PHE A 329 13.61 -12.31 4.95
C PHE A 329 13.92 -13.23 6.15
N ALA A 330 14.11 -12.65 7.34
CA ALA A 330 14.27 -13.42 8.57
C ALA A 330 12.94 -13.99 9.11
N GLY A 331 11.82 -13.57 8.56
CA GLY A 331 10.47 -14.00 8.91
C GLY A 331 9.46 -12.86 8.93
N VAL A 332 8.41 -13.02 9.73
CA VAL A 332 7.33 -12.05 9.90
C VAL A 332 7.20 -11.69 11.38
N ILE A 333 6.85 -10.45 11.67
CA ILE A 333 6.36 -9.97 12.97
C ILE A 333 4.89 -9.65 12.78
N LEU A 334 4.01 -10.37 13.46
CA LEU A 334 2.59 -10.09 13.48
C LEU A 334 2.24 -9.33 14.76
N LEU A 335 1.79 -8.09 14.61
CA LEU A 335 1.21 -7.28 15.67
C LEU A 335 -0.30 -7.50 15.68
N GLY A 336 -0.91 -7.53 16.85
CA GLY A 336 -2.36 -7.69 17.01
C GLY A 336 -2.93 -6.79 18.09
N ASP A 337 -4.24 -6.61 18.06
CA ASP A 337 -4.99 -5.77 19.02
C ASP A 337 -5.14 -6.43 20.40
N THR A 338 -4.95 -7.72 20.48
CA THR A 338 -5.03 -8.51 21.72
C THR A 338 -3.91 -9.54 21.78
N GLY A 339 -3.44 -9.85 23.00
CA GLY A 339 -2.49 -10.92 23.22
C GLY A 339 -3.14 -12.29 22.97
N THR A 340 -2.80 -12.90 21.84
CA THR A 340 -3.16 -14.28 21.51
C THR A 340 -1.88 -15.04 21.13
N GLU A 341 -1.96 -16.37 21.13
CA GLU A 341 -0.83 -17.20 20.67
C GLU A 341 -0.50 -17.02 19.16
N LEU A 342 -1.26 -16.17 18.45
CA LEU A 342 -1.07 -15.90 17.03
C LEU A 342 -0.14 -14.70 16.77
N VAL A 343 0.09 -13.83 17.76
CA VAL A 343 0.81 -12.57 17.57
C VAL A 343 2.16 -12.56 18.26
N ASP A 344 3.11 -11.84 17.68
CA ASP A 344 4.43 -11.60 18.27
C ASP A 344 4.42 -10.35 19.14
N GLY A 345 3.48 -9.43 18.89
CA GLY A 345 3.37 -8.18 19.63
C GLY A 345 1.93 -7.68 19.73
N ILE A 346 1.70 -6.78 20.67
CA ILE A 346 0.40 -6.14 20.90
C ILE A 346 0.49 -4.68 20.47
N ALA A 347 -0.38 -4.31 19.52
CA ALA A 347 -0.58 -2.95 19.06
C ALA A 347 -2.07 -2.70 18.89
N ALA A 348 -2.64 -1.77 19.62
CA ALA A 348 -4.06 -1.47 19.48
C ALA A 348 -4.32 -0.51 18.31
N TYR A 349 -5.44 -0.69 17.64
CA TYR A 349 -5.89 0.26 16.61
C TYR A 349 -6.29 1.59 17.25
N SER A 350 -7.06 1.56 18.32
CA SER A 350 -7.42 2.69 19.16
C SER A 350 -7.95 2.21 20.51
N TRP A 351 -7.62 2.93 21.57
CA TRP A 351 -8.04 2.56 22.94
C TRP A 351 -9.01 3.53 23.58
N SER A 352 -9.38 4.61 22.92
CA SER A 352 -10.24 5.67 23.48
C SER A 352 -11.73 5.50 23.23
N ARG A 353 -12.19 4.32 22.89
CA ARG A 353 -13.57 4.06 22.43
C ARG A 353 -14.68 4.19 23.47
N THR A 354 -14.38 4.44 24.75
CA THR A 354 -15.35 4.24 25.82
C THR A 354 -15.61 5.44 26.72
N GLY A 355 -15.43 6.67 26.24
CA GLY A 355 -15.81 7.87 27.00
C GLY A 355 -15.13 8.03 28.37
N TYR A 356 -14.06 7.28 28.64
CA TYR A 356 -13.29 7.41 29.87
C TYR A 356 -12.45 8.68 29.81
N LEU A 357 -12.30 9.30 30.98
CA LEU A 357 -11.27 10.31 31.15
C LEU A 357 -9.93 9.73 30.71
N TYR A 358 -9.15 10.54 30.04
CA TYR A 358 -7.86 10.14 29.45
C TYR A 358 -6.95 9.36 30.42
N GLN A 359 -6.79 9.82 31.67
CA GLN A 359 -5.99 9.14 32.68
C GLN A 359 -6.46 7.70 32.94
N THR A 360 -7.76 7.44 32.93
CA THR A 360 -8.30 6.08 33.09
C THR A 360 -7.93 5.17 31.92
N ASN A 361 -7.81 5.72 30.70
CA ASN A 361 -7.35 4.96 29.54
C ASN A 361 -5.87 4.65 29.66
N VAL A 362 -5.03 5.59 30.08
CA VAL A 362 -3.60 5.38 30.34
C VAL A 362 -3.40 4.29 31.38
N ASP A 363 -4.11 4.36 32.51
CA ASP A 363 -3.99 3.39 33.60
C ASP A 363 -4.41 1.98 33.14
N LYS A 364 -5.54 1.86 32.43
CA LYS A 364 -5.99 0.58 31.87
C LYS A 364 -5.02 0.02 30.83
N ASN A 365 -4.47 0.86 30.00
CA ASN A 365 -3.51 0.46 28.99
C ASN A 365 -2.22 -0.04 29.64
N THR A 366 -1.73 0.68 30.64
CA THR A 366 -0.60 0.24 31.47
C THR A 366 -0.87 -1.14 32.09
N GLU A 367 -2.06 -1.34 32.67
CA GLU A 367 -2.46 -2.63 33.24
C GLU A 367 -2.52 -3.75 32.18
N ASN A 368 -3.06 -3.46 30.99
CA ASN A 368 -3.09 -4.42 29.90
C ASN A 368 -1.70 -4.77 29.36
N TYR A 369 -0.82 -3.79 29.26
CA TYR A 369 0.58 -4.02 28.88
C TYR A 369 1.30 -4.88 29.92
N GLN A 370 1.15 -4.56 31.20
CA GLN A 370 1.75 -5.35 32.29
C GLN A 370 1.24 -6.79 32.31
N LYS A 371 -0.05 -7.01 32.03
CA LYS A 371 -0.63 -8.35 31.89
C LYS A 371 -0.07 -9.08 30.66
N GLY A 372 0.09 -8.40 29.54
CA GLY A 372 0.71 -8.96 28.33
C GLY A 372 2.17 -9.33 28.57
N ALA A 373 2.95 -8.46 29.18
CA ALA A 373 4.36 -8.68 29.50
C ALA A 373 4.58 -9.81 30.51
N SER A 374 3.60 -10.12 31.35
CA SER A 374 3.65 -11.21 32.34
C SER A 374 3.17 -12.57 31.81
N ALA A 375 2.65 -12.63 30.57
CA ALA A 375 2.24 -13.87 29.96
C ALA A 375 3.44 -14.79 29.69
N ALA A 376 3.19 -16.11 29.61
CA ALA A 376 4.22 -17.10 29.28
C ALA A 376 4.85 -16.91 27.88
N HIS A 377 4.24 -16.06 27.06
CA HIS A 377 4.73 -15.63 25.75
C HIS A 377 5.17 -14.16 25.84
N PRO A 378 6.45 -13.84 25.64
CA PRO A 378 6.91 -12.46 25.64
C PRO A 378 6.39 -11.76 24.35
N TYR A 379 5.43 -10.86 24.50
CA TYR A 379 4.97 -10.01 23.39
C TYR A 379 5.84 -8.75 23.29
N TYR A 380 6.11 -8.34 22.06
CA TYR A 380 6.51 -6.96 21.80
C TYR A 380 5.35 -6.04 22.15
N MET A 381 5.61 -5.03 22.96
CA MET A 381 4.57 -4.07 23.33
C MET A 381 4.73 -2.80 22.49
N VAL A 382 3.72 -2.51 21.67
CA VAL A 382 3.64 -1.28 20.88
C VAL A 382 2.63 -0.35 21.56
N PRO A 383 3.10 0.62 22.37
CA PRO A 383 2.20 1.49 23.10
C PRO A 383 1.38 2.35 22.12
N THR A 384 0.07 2.38 22.32
CA THR A 384 -0.85 3.14 21.48
C THR A 384 -1.29 4.41 22.18
N VAL A 385 -1.07 5.55 21.55
CA VAL A 385 -1.56 6.86 22.01
C VAL A 385 -2.74 7.26 21.13
N SER A 386 -3.93 7.32 21.72
CA SER A 386 -5.16 7.67 21.01
C SER A 386 -5.49 9.13 21.22
N VAL A 387 -5.78 9.85 20.14
CA VAL A 387 -6.13 11.28 20.15
C VAL A 387 -7.63 11.55 20.34
N GLY A 388 -8.44 10.50 20.42
CA GLY A 388 -9.89 10.57 20.52
C GLY A 388 -10.58 9.97 19.30
N PHE A 389 -11.90 9.98 19.31
CA PHE A 389 -12.73 9.42 18.26
C PHE A 389 -13.99 10.27 18.05
N ASN A 390 -14.28 10.64 16.81
CA ASN A 390 -15.50 11.34 16.44
C ASN A 390 -16.12 10.71 15.20
N SER A 391 -17.15 9.91 15.42
CA SER A 391 -17.91 9.24 14.36
C SER A 391 -19.33 9.81 14.20
N VAL A 392 -19.54 11.07 14.60
CA VAL A 392 -20.88 11.68 14.58
C VAL A 392 -21.55 11.61 13.21
N ALA A 393 -20.77 11.64 12.15
CA ALA A 393 -21.27 11.62 10.79
C ALA A 393 -21.92 10.28 10.38
N TRP A 394 -21.56 9.17 11.02
CA TRP A 394 -22.07 7.83 10.64
C TRP A 394 -22.56 6.97 11.82
N LEU A 395 -22.08 7.20 13.04
CA LEU A 395 -22.53 6.46 14.23
C LEU A 395 -23.22 7.33 15.25
N ASN A 396 -23.30 8.64 15.03
CA ASN A 396 -23.83 9.63 15.99
C ASN A 396 -23.16 9.56 17.37
N GLU A 397 -21.87 9.20 17.39
CA GLU A 397 -21.08 9.06 18.61
C GLU A 397 -19.95 10.10 18.63
N ARG A 398 -19.79 10.76 19.78
CA ARG A 398 -18.65 11.64 20.05
C ARG A 398 -17.98 11.20 21.34
N TYR A 399 -16.70 10.94 21.25
CA TYR A 399 -15.85 10.73 22.41
C TYR A 399 -14.97 11.97 22.62
N PRO A 400 -14.61 12.30 23.86
CA PRO A 400 -13.74 13.43 24.12
C PRO A 400 -12.45 13.32 23.32
N LEU A 401 -12.09 14.39 22.63
CA LEU A 401 -10.78 14.53 22.05
C LEU A 401 -9.76 14.78 23.16
N MET A 402 -8.58 14.24 22.98
CA MET A 402 -7.45 14.50 23.85
C MET A 402 -7.03 15.98 23.75
N THR A 403 -6.73 16.61 24.89
CA THR A 403 -6.09 17.92 24.86
C THR A 403 -4.61 17.77 24.48
N LEU A 404 -3.99 18.85 24.00
CA LEU A 404 -2.55 18.85 23.72
C LEU A 404 -1.74 18.49 24.96
N GLU A 405 -2.12 19.01 26.14
CA GLU A 405 -1.45 18.69 27.39
C GLU A 405 -1.54 17.20 27.75
N ASP A 406 -2.69 16.57 27.53
CA ASP A 406 -2.87 15.13 27.77
C ASP A 406 -2.07 14.30 26.77
N TYR A 407 -1.99 14.73 25.52
CA TYR A 407 -1.19 14.10 24.48
C TYR A 407 0.30 14.14 24.84
N GLU A 408 0.80 15.30 25.25
CA GLU A 408 2.19 15.47 25.68
C GLU A 408 2.52 14.59 26.91
N LYS A 409 1.63 14.57 27.91
CA LYS A 409 1.79 13.72 29.09
C LYS A 409 1.86 12.24 28.75
N THR A 410 1.06 11.78 27.80
CA THR A 410 1.05 10.38 27.38
C THR A 410 2.30 10.01 26.65
N ASN A 411 2.69 10.82 25.67
CA ASN A 411 3.91 10.57 24.94
C ASN A 411 5.13 10.53 25.86
N LYS A 412 5.17 11.48 26.82
CA LYS A 412 6.22 11.44 27.85
C LYS A 412 6.17 10.18 28.68
N TRP A 413 4.99 9.77 29.13
CA TRP A 413 4.85 8.54 29.91
C TRP A 413 5.26 7.31 29.11
N VAL A 414 4.85 7.19 27.85
CA VAL A 414 5.28 6.10 26.96
C VAL A 414 6.81 6.06 26.86
N LYS A 415 7.42 7.22 26.56
CA LYS A 415 8.89 7.33 26.44
C LYS A 415 9.64 6.97 27.74
N ASP A 416 9.08 7.31 28.89
CA ASP A 416 9.71 7.07 30.20
C ASP A 416 9.52 5.60 30.69
N THR A 417 8.57 4.85 30.09
CA THR A 417 8.18 3.51 30.54
C THR A 417 8.71 2.40 29.64
N TYR A 418 8.80 2.64 28.36
CA TYR A 418 9.23 1.71 27.31
C TYR A 418 10.49 2.21 26.60
#